data_c7ae697172cac66bf999132469def078
#
_entry.id   c7ae697172cac66bf999132469def078
#
_cell.length_a   1.000
_cell.length_b   1.000
_cell.length_c   1.000
_cell.angle_alpha   90.00
_cell.angle_beta   90.00
_cell.angle_gamma   90.00
#
_symmetry.space_group_name_H-M   'P 1'
#
loop_
_entity.id
_entity.type
_entity.pdbx_description
1 polymer ?
#
loop_
_entity_poly.entity_id
_entity_poly.type
_entity_poly.pdbx_seq_one_letter_code
_entity_poly.pdbx_strand_id
1 'polypeptide(L)'
;ASGFIALTAPLTAAGILPAGTLLSCFSLTGYSGGGKKMIAEYEAQPSAAALCAPRQYALGQSHKHLPEMSAQSGLPAPVFCPVVGNFYSGMQVTVPLFAAQCAPGTTIETIAEVYRKAYHGPVVAFAETVDENGFLSAASMAGKDSMQISIAGNQERMLLLAVYDNLGKGASGAALECLNIVLGTEPTKGLCL
;
A
#
# COMPACT_ATOMS: atom_id res chain seq x y z
N ALA A 1 -2.08 -6.36 2.58
CA ALA A 1 -2.00 -6.81 1.17
C ALA A 1 -2.46 -5.71 0.19
N SER A 2 -3.50 -4.95 0.55
CA SER A 2 -4.22 -4.03 -0.37
C SER A 2 -3.30 -3.10 -1.18
N GLY A 3 -2.33 -2.44 -0.57
CA GLY A 3 -1.41 -1.55 -1.29
C GLY A 3 -0.57 -2.28 -2.33
N PHE A 4 -0.01 -3.44 -2.00
CA PHE A 4 0.75 -4.24 -2.98
C PHE A 4 -0.12 -4.68 -4.15
N ILE A 5 -1.32 -5.17 -3.86
CA ILE A 5 -2.29 -5.62 -4.88
C ILE A 5 -2.67 -4.44 -5.79
N ALA A 6 -3.00 -3.30 -5.21
CA ALA A 6 -3.34 -2.10 -5.98
C ALA A 6 -2.19 -1.62 -6.88
N LEU A 7 -0.94 -1.78 -6.44
CA LEU A 7 0.23 -1.41 -7.23
C LEU A 7 0.54 -2.40 -8.35
N THR A 8 0.28 -3.69 -8.16
CA THR A 8 0.80 -4.73 -9.07
C THR A 8 -0.27 -5.35 -9.97
N ALA A 9 -1.48 -5.58 -9.49
CA ALA A 9 -2.52 -6.25 -10.25
C ALA A 9 -2.89 -5.54 -11.58
N PRO A 10 -3.05 -4.21 -11.65
CA PRO A 10 -3.30 -3.53 -12.91
C PRO A 10 -2.14 -3.66 -13.90
N LEU A 11 -0.91 -3.65 -13.40
CA LEU A 11 0.29 -3.75 -14.24
C LEU A 11 0.46 -5.17 -14.79
N THR A 12 0.11 -6.19 -14.01
CA THR A 12 0.08 -7.58 -14.48
C THR A 12 -1.00 -7.77 -15.53
N ALA A 13 -2.21 -7.25 -15.27
CA ALA A 13 -3.32 -7.32 -16.22
C ALA A 13 -3.03 -6.58 -17.54
N ALA A 14 -2.24 -5.50 -17.49
CA ALA A 14 -1.79 -4.75 -18.67
C ALA A 14 -0.56 -5.39 -19.37
N GLY A 15 -0.02 -6.50 -18.85
CA GLY A 15 1.18 -7.15 -19.40
C GLY A 15 2.49 -6.41 -19.15
N ILE A 16 2.49 -5.37 -18.31
CA ILE A 16 3.68 -4.60 -17.92
C ILE A 16 4.58 -5.42 -17.00
N LEU A 17 4.00 -6.12 -16.03
CA LEU A 17 4.71 -7.05 -15.16
C LEU A 17 4.49 -8.49 -15.66
N PRO A 18 5.51 -9.15 -16.21
CA PRO A 18 5.43 -10.57 -16.58
C PRO A 18 5.11 -11.46 -15.35
N ALA A 19 4.37 -12.54 -15.55
CA ALA A 19 3.87 -13.43 -14.49
C ALA A 19 4.95 -14.02 -13.55
N GLY A 20 6.19 -14.12 -14.00
CA GLY A 20 7.33 -14.61 -13.19
C GLY A 20 8.13 -13.51 -12.48
N THR A 21 7.71 -12.24 -12.54
CA THR A 21 8.47 -11.13 -11.99
C THR A 21 8.60 -11.24 -10.48
N LEU A 22 9.83 -11.24 -9.98
CA LEU A 22 10.16 -11.26 -8.56
C LEU A 22 10.24 -9.82 -8.05
N LEU A 23 9.50 -9.51 -6.99
CA LEU A 23 9.41 -8.17 -6.42
C LEU A 23 9.79 -8.15 -4.94
N SER A 24 10.17 -6.97 -4.48
CA SER A 24 10.23 -6.62 -3.06
C SER A 24 9.11 -5.66 -2.72
N CYS A 25 8.59 -5.72 -1.50
CA CYS A 25 7.54 -4.85 -1.02
C CYS A 25 7.91 -4.32 0.36
N PHE A 26 8.10 -3.04 0.49
CA PHE A 26 8.27 -2.34 1.75
C PHE A 26 6.93 -1.76 2.20
N SER A 27 6.65 -1.87 3.49
CA SER A 27 5.41 -1.35 4.07
C SER A 27 5.73 -0.68 5.40
N LEU A 28 5.52 0.62 5.50
CA LEU A 28 5.63 1.37 6.75
C LEU A 28 4.24 1.65 7.27
N THR A 29 3.93 1.21 8.50
CA THR A 29 2.59 1.31 9.09
C THR A 29 2.61 1.84 10.51
N GLY A 30 1.53 2.51 10.91
CA GLY A 30 1.27 2.86 12.29
C GLY A 30 1.03 1.63 13.17
N TYR A 31 1.25 1.79 14.48
CA TYR A 31 1.16 0.68 15.44
C TYR A 31 -0.27 0.17 15.70
N SER A 32 -1.28 0.93 15.35
CA SER A 32 -2.69 0.50 15.49
C SER A 32 -3.02 -0.80 14.75
N GLY A 33 -2.28 -1.10 13.66
CA GLY A 33 -2.43 -2.34 12.89
C GLY A 33 -2.11 -3.62 13.67
N GLY A 34 -1.36 -3.52 14.76
CA GLY A 34 -1.06 -4.63 15.67
C GLY A 34 -2.14 -4.94 16.71
N GLY A 35 -3.26 -4.19 16.69
CA GLY A 35 -4.39 -4.35 17.58
C GLY A 35 -4.12 -3.91 19.02
N LYS A 36 -5.07 -4.17 19.91
CA LYS A 36 -5.08 -3.65 21.30
C LYS A 36 -3.76 -3.86 22.06
N LYS A 37 -3.11 -5.00 21.89
CA LYS A 37 -1.85 -5.31 22.59
C LYS A 37 -0.74 -4.36 22.16
N MET A 38 -0.53 -4.19 20.85
CA MET A 38 0.50 -3.30 20.33
C MET A 38 0.19 -1.84 20.63
N ILE A 39 -1.07 -1.42 20.55
CA ILE A 39 -1.49 -0.06 20.94
C ILE A 39 -1.10 0.19 22.41
N ALA A 40 -1.45 -0.71 23.33
CA ALA A 40 -1.10 -0.55 24.74
C ALA A 40 0.43 -0.51 24.97
N GLU A 41 1.22 -1.27 24.21
CA GLU A 41 2.68 -1.24 24.30
C GLU A 41 3.25 0.12 23.88
N TYR A 42 2.76 0.72 22.77
CA TYR A 42 3.23 2.01 22.28
C TYR A 42 2.75 3.20 23.08
N GLU A 43 1.59 3.10 23.73
CA GLU A 43 1.00 4.18 24.56
C GLU A 43 1.40 4.10 26.04
N ALA A 44 2.09 3.02 26.47
CA ALA A 44 2.60 2.90 27.83
C ALA A 44 3.61 4.00 28.19
N GLN A 45 3.53 4.50 29.43
CA GLN A 45 4.46 5.51 29.97
C GLN A 45 5.22 4.94 31.19
N PRO A 46 6.55 5.06 31.21
CA PRO A 46 7.44 5.53 30.12
C PRO A 46 7.51 4.52 28.97
N SER A 47 7.61 5.01 27.75
CA SER A 47 7.72 4.13 26.58
C SER A 47 9.09 3.44 26.54
N ALA A 48 9.11 2.16 26.15
CA ALA A 48 10.38 1.44 25.97
C ALA A 48 11.19 2.04 24.80
N ALA A 49 12.48 2.25 24.98
CA ALA A 49 13.36 2.84 23.98
C ALA A 49 13.28 2.17 22.60
N ALA A 50 13.09 0.84 22.56
CA ALA A 50 12.92 0.09 21.33
C ALA A 50 11.68 0.48 20.52
N LEU A 51 10.66 1.11 21.14
CA LEU A 51 9.43 1.55 20.48
C LEU A 51 9.56 2.95 19.87
N CYS A 52 10.60 3.70 20.21
CA CYS A 52 10.84 5.04 19.69
C CYS A 52 11.34 5.03 18.23
N ALA A 53 11.86 3.91 17.74
CA ALA A 53 12.37 3.74 16.37
C ALA A 53 11.48 2.79 15.56
N PRO A 54 11.42 2.94 14.23
CA PRO A 54 10.75 1.97 13.36
C PRO A 54 11.32 0.55 13.53
N ARG A 55 10.45 -0.45 13.57
CA ARG A 55 10.83 -1.87 13.75
C ARG A 55 10.33 -2.71 12.61
N GLN A 56 11.22 -3.40 11.91
CA GLN A 56 10.84 -4.41 10.93
C GLN A 56 10.37 -5.68 11.65
N TYR A 57 9.31 -6.30 11.13
CA TYR A 57 8.77 -7.56 11.65
C TYR A 57 8.57 -8.58 10.52
N ALA A 58 8.01 -9.76 10.82
CA ALA A 58 7.83 -10.86 9.87
C ALA A 58 9.14 -11.27 9.16
N LEU A 59 10.26 -11.26 9.88
CA LEU A 59 11.60 -11.55 9.35
C LEU A 59 11.71 -12.97 8.75
N GLY A 60 10.90 -13.92 9.21
CA GLY A 60 10.83 -15.28 8.66
C GLY A 60 10.11 -15.40 7.31
N GLN A 61 9.68 -14.31 6.70
CA GLN A 61 9.00 -14.28 5.39
C GLN A 61 7.77 -15.21 5.30
N SER A 62 7.03 -15.33 6.41
CA SER A 62 5.80 -16.16 6.53
C SER A 62 4.58 -15.34 6.91
N HIS A 63 4.54 -14.06 6.49
CA HIS A 63 3.44 -13.16 6.82
C HIS A 63 2.13 -13.62 6.17
N LYS A 64 1.02 -13.55 6.94
CA LYS A 64 -0.34 -13.97 6.50
C LYS A 64 -0.85 -13.31 5.21
N HIS A 65 -0.31 -12.15 4.83
CA HIS A 65 -0.71 -11.45 3.60
C HIS A 65 0.00 -11.98 2.33
N LEU A 66 1.09 -12.72 2.44
CA LEU A 66 1.84 -13.19 1.27
C LEU A 66 0.99 -14.05 0.31
N PRO A 67 0.19 -15.02 0.78
CA PRO A 67 -0.68 -15.80 -0.11
C PRO A 67 -1.70 -14.92 -0.85
N GLU A 68 -2.30 -13.93 -0.17
CA GLU A 68 -3.25 -13.00 -0.78
C GLU A 68 -2.57 -12.08 -1.81
N MET A 69 -1.38 -11.54 -1.48
CA MET A 69 -0.59 -10.73 -2.40
C MET A 69 -0.30 -11.48 -3.70
N SER A 70 0.13 -12.74 -3.60
CA SER A 70 0.42 -13.58 -4.77
C SER A 70 -0.84 -13.92 -5.56
N ALA A 71 -1.89 -14.38 -4.89
CA ALA A 71 -3.12 -14.82 -5.55
C ALA A 71 -3.81 -13.69 -6.33
N GLN A 72 -3.84 -12.48 -5.75
CA GLN A 72 -4.55 -11.35 -6.37
C GLN A 72 -3.71 -10.59 -7.42
N SER A 73 -2.39 -10.61 -7.30
CA SER A 73 -1.52 -9.97 -8.29
C SER A 73 -1.18 -10.87 -9.47
N GLY A 74 -1.32 -12.19 -9.34
CA GLY A 74 -0.85 -13.16 -10.32
C GLY A 74 0.68 -13.30 -10.38
N LEU A 75 1.40 -12.74 -9.37
CA LEU A 75 2.86 -12.76 -9.28
C LEU A 75 3.33 -13.71 -8.17
N PRO A 76 4.59 -14.16 -8.19
CA PRO A 76 5.21 -14.79 -7.03
C PRO A 76 5.09 -13.92 -5.77
N ALA A 77 5.00 -14.53 -4.59
CA ALA A 77 4.98 -13.79 -3.33
C ALA A 77 6.25 -12.91 -3.22
N PRO A 78 6.11 -11.61 -2.91
CA PRO A 78 7.26 -10.71 -2.84
C PRO A 78 8.13 -10.98 -1.61
N VAL A 79 9.39 -10.54 -1.65
CA VAL A 79 10.15 -10.32 -0.42
C VAL A 79 9.48 -9.19 0.33
N PHE A 80 8.82 -9.51 1.45
CA PHE A 80 8.01 -8.57 2.21
C PHE A 80 8.77 -8.00 3.40
N CYS A 81 8.89 -6.67 3.44
CA CYS A 81 9.63 -5.92 4.45
C CYS A 81 8.67 -4.97 5.21
N PRO A 82 7.79 -5.50 6.08
CA PRO A 82 6.89 -4.65 6.86
C PRO A 82 7.63 -4.02 8.04
N VAL A 83 7.38 -2.73 8.25
CA VAL A 83 7.95 -1.92 9.32
C VAL A 83 6.84 -1.21 10.07
N VAL A 84 6.83 -1.32 11.40
CA VAL A 84 5.94 -0.55 12.26
C VAL A 84 6.68 0.67 12.79
N GLY A 85 6.06 1.85 12.65
CA GLY A 85 6.56 3.12 13.16
C GLY A 85 5.83 3.58 14.42
N ASN A 86 6.44 4.53 15.14
CA ASN A 86 5.84 5.13 16.33
C ASN A 86 4.86 6.26 15.95
N PHE A 87 3.79 5.90 15.24
CA PHE A 87 2.63 6.75 14.97
C PHE A 87 1.37 5.86 14.95
N TYR A 88 0.22 6.42 15.26
CA TYR A 88 -0.99 5.64 15.49
C TYR A 88 -1.49 4.95 14.22
N SER A 89 -1.86 5.71 13.19
CA SER A 89 -2.42 5.17 11.95
C SER A 89 -1.83 5.82 10.71
N GLY A 90 -1.98 5.14 9.59
CA GLY A 90 -1.39 5.48 8.31
C GLY A 90 -0.53 4.34 7.78
N MET A 91 -0.40 4.26 6.48
CA MET A 91 0.38 3.23 5.80
C MET A 91 0.92 3.73 4.47
N GLN A 92 2.21 3.48 4.26
CA GLN A 92 2.87 3.62 2.97
C GLN A 92 3.33 2.25 2.50
N VAL A 93 3.01 1.89 1.28
CA VAL A 93 3.54 0.70 0.61
C VAL A 93 4.37 1.14 -0.58
N THR A 94 5.59 0.62 -0.66
CA THR A 94 6.53 0.89 -1.75
C THR A 94 6.95 -0.42 -2.39
N VAL A 95 6.79 -0.52 -3.70
CA VAL A 95 7.34 -1.61 -4.51
C VAL A 95 8.42 -1.01 -5.42
N PRO A 96 9.71 -1.20 -5.07
CA PRO A 96 10.81 -0.80 -5.95
C PRO A 96 10.82 -1.67 -7.20
N LEU A 97 11.05 -1.04 -8.36
CA LEU A 97 10.98 -1.70 -9.66
C LEU A 97 12.13 -1.22 -10.56
N PHE A 98 12.88 -2.15 -11.12
CA PHE A 98 13.79 -1.86 -12.22
C PHE A 98 13.06 -2.00 -13.55
N ALA A 99 13.36 -1.13 -14.52
CA ALA A 99 12.80 -1.23 -15.87
C ALA A 99 13.04 -2.62 -16.51
N ALA A 100 14.17 -3.24 -16.19
CA ALA A 100 14.50 -4.60 -16.64
C ALA A 100 13.56 -5.71 -16.12
N GLN A 101 12.75 -5.44 -15.09
CA GLN A 101 11.73 -6.36 -14.57
C GLN A 101 10.40 -6.23 -15.33
N CYS A 102 10.26 -5.21 -16.16
CA CYS A 102 9.06 -4.91 -16.92
C CYS A 102 9.14 -5.46 -18.35
N ALA A 103 8.01 -5.50 -19.03
CA ALA A 103 7.96 -5.75 -20.46
C ALA A 103 8.79 -4.72 -21.24
N PRO A 104 9.43 -5.10 -22.38
CA PRO A 104 10.23 -4.16 -23.16
C PRO A 104 9.44 -2.91 -23.57
N GLY A 105 10.07 -1.74 -23.47
CA GLY A 105 9.45 -0.46 -23.80
C GLY A 105 8.60 0.15 -22.68
N THR A 106 8.54 -0.46 -21.50
CA THR A 106 7.85 0.15 -20.35
C THR A 106 8.56 1.42 -19.89
N THR A 107 7.78 2.47 -19.67
CA THR A 107 8.22 3.76 -19.14
C THR A 107 7.40 4.15 -17.92
N ILE A 108 7.83 5.17 -17.17
CA ILE A 108 7.04 5.73 -16.07
C ILE A 108 5.66 6.17 -16.57
N GLU A 109 5.60 6.79 -17.74
CA GLU A 109 4.36 7.29 -18.34
C GLU A 109 3.39 6.15 -18.67
N THR A 110 3.89 5.03 -19.22
CA THR A 110 3.02 3.88 -19.52
C THR A 110 2.44 3.25 -18.25
N ILE A 111 3.20 3.21 -17.16
CA ILE A 111 2.72 2.76 -15.85
C ILE A 111 1.69 3.76 -15.28
N ALA A 112 1.99 5.07 -15.33
CA ALA A 112 1.08 6.11 -14.89
C ALA A 112 -0.26 6.07 -15.65
N GLU A 113 -0.24 5.83 -16.97
CA GLU A 113 -1.45 5.68 -17.77
C GLU A 113 -2.29 4.48 -17.35
N VAL A 114 -1.66 3.34 -17.02
CA VAL A 114 -2.39 2.17 -16.50
C VAL A 114 -3.06 2.52 -15.18
N TYR A 115 -2.37 3.22 -14.28
CA TYR A 115 -2.95 3.63 -13.00
C TYR A 115 -4.06 4.67 -13.17
N ARG A 116 -3.93 5.66 -14.05
CA ARG A 116 -5.00 6.64 -14.36
C ARG A 116 -6.26 5.95 -14.87
N LYS A 117 -6.11 4.92 -15.72
CA LYS A 117 -7.24 4.14 -16.24
C LYS A 117 -7.88 3.25 -15.17
N ALA A 118 -7.09 2.70 -14.26
CA ALA A 118 -7.58 1.82 -13.21
C ALA A 118 -8.18 2.58 -12.02
N TYR A 119 -7.59 3.74 -11.65
CA TYR A 119 -7.84 4.44 -10.40
C TYR A 119 -8.24 5.90 -10.63
N HIS A 120 -9.50 6.12 -10.92
CA HIS A 120 -10.10 7.45 -11.14
C HIS A 120 -11.30 7.73 -10.19
N GLY A 121 -11.59 6.79 -9.29
CA GLY A 121 -12.69 6.92 -8.35
C GLY A 121 -12.29 7.59 -7.03
N PRO A 122 -13.26 7.91 -6.18
CA PRO A 122 -12.96 8.61 -4.93
C PRO A 122 -12.29 7.71 -3.88
N VAL A 123 -12.47 6.37 -3.95
CA VAL A 123 -11.90 5.42 -2.95
C VAL A 123 -10.47 5.05 -3.27
N VAL A 124 -10.13 4.82 -4.53
CA VAL A 124 -8.75 4.64 -4.99
C VAL A 124 -8.52 5.57 -6.17
N ALA A 125 -7.53 6.44 -6.06
CA ALA A 125 -7.21 7.42 -7.07
C ALA A 125 -5.70 7.41 -7.39
N PHE A 126 -5.37 7.63 -8.67
CA PHE A 126 -4.01 7.97 -9.06
C PHE A 126 -3.73 9.44 -8.75
N ALA A 127 -2.62 9.71 -8.07
CA ALA A 127 -2.10 11.04 -7.79
C ALA A 127 -0.81 11.25 -8.57
N GLU A 128 -0.70 12.35 -9.30
CA GLU A 128 0.50 12.68 -10.09
C GLU A 128 1.72 12.89 -9.19
N THR A 129 1.50 13.43 -8.00
CA THR A 129 2.51 13.59 -6.95
C THR A 129 1.88 13.29 -5.59
N VAL A 130 2.64 12.67 -4.71
CA VAL A 130 2.23 12.37 -3.32
C VAL A 130 3.28 12.86 -2.31
N ASP A 131 4.36 13.48 -2.81
CA ASP A 131 5.45 13.95 -1.95
C ASP A 131 5.24 15.37 -1.48
N GLU A 132 5.83 15.67 -0.33
CA GLU A 132 5.96 17.01 0.24
C GLU A 132 7.45 17.39 0.21
N ASN A 133 7.87 18.14 -0.78
CA ASN A 133 9.28 18.55 -0.96
C ASN A 133 10.27 17.38 -0.97
N GLY A 134 9.94 16.30 -1.66
CA GLY A 134 10.75 15.09 -1.78
C GLY A 134 10.58 14.08 -0.64
N PHE A 135 9.64 14.32 0.30
CA PHE A 135 9.30 13.39 1.36
C PHE A 135 7.89 12.83 1.17
N LEU A 136 7.69 11.59 1.55
CA LEU A 136 6.38 10.94 1.56
C LEU A 136 6.07 10.46 2.97
N SER A 137 5.04 11.04 3.58
CA SER A 137 4.59 10.65 4.92
C SER A 137 3.66 9.44 4.86
N ALA A 138 3.96 8.40 5.64
CA ALA A 138 3.06 7.27 5.81
C ALA A 138 1.73 7.65 6.51
N ALA A 139 1.66 8.81 7.15
CA ALA A 139 0.47 9.32 7.82
C ALA A 139 -0.34 10.31 6.98
N SER A 140 0.06 10.60 5.72
CA SER A 140 -0.62 11.60 4.88
C SER A 140 -2.11 11.31 4.64
N MET A 141 -2.51 10.03 4.70
CA MET A 141 -3.90 9.59 4.55
C MET A 141 -4.51 9.06 5.85
N ALA A 142 -3.93 9.40 7.02
CA ALA A 142 -4.46 8.94 8.30
C ALA A 142 -5.89 9.44 8.52
N GLY A 143 -6.78 8.55 8.97
CA GLY A 143 -8.21 8.82 9.16
C GLY A 143 -9.05 8.81 7.88
N LYS A 144 -8.48 8.46 6.72
CA LYS A 144 -9.19 8.37 5.44
C LYS A 144 -9.54 6.93 5.08
N ASP A 145 -10.69 6.75 4.43
CA ASP A 145 -11.12 5.48 3.86
C ASP A 145 -10.77 5.36 2.37
N SER A 146 -9.86 6.21 1.90
CA SER A 146 -9.37 6.22 0.53
C SER A 146 -7.88 5.87 0.45
N MET A 147 -7.41 5.59 -0.77
CA MET A 147 -6.03 5.25 -1.10
C MET A 147 -5.56 6.09 -2.27
N GLN A 148 -4.35 6.63 -2.17
CA GLN A 148 -3.66 7.27 -3.29
C GLN A 148 -2.58 6.34 -3.83
N ILE A 149 -2.57 6.20 -5.16
CA ILE A 149 -1.56 5.45 -5.93
C ILE A 149 -0.73 6.46 -6.70
N SER A 150 0.57 6.29 -6.71
CA SER A 150 1.50 7.13 -7.47
C SER A 150 2.70 6.35 -7.96
N ILE A 151 3.47 6.96 -8.83
CA ILE A 151 4.76 6.45 -9.29
C ILE A 151 5.81 7.57 -9.21
N ALA A 152 7.01 7.23 -8.78
CA ALA A 152 8.14 8.14 -8.69
C ALA A 152 9.42 7.46 -9.19
N GLY A 153 10.49 8.22 -9.36
CA GLY A 153 11.80 7.70 -9.76
C GLY A 153 12.22 8.19 -11.13
N ASN A 154 12.88 7.33 -11.90
CA ASN A 154 13.35 7.60 -13.25
C ASN A 154 13.10 6.40 -14.17
N GLN A 155 13.47 6.50 -15.45
CA GLN A 155 13.20 5.44 -16.44
C GLN A 155 13.90 4.11 -16.18
N GLU A 156 14.91 4.07 -15.32
CA GLU A 156 15.63 2.84 -14.97
C GLU A 156 15.16 2.24 -13.65
N ARG A 157 14.81 3.09 -12.68
CA ARG A 157 14.45 2.75 -11.30
C ARG A 157 13.20 3.50 -10.89
N MET A 158 12.16 2.77 -10.64
CA MET A 158 10.83 3.28 -10.33
C MET A 158 10.41 2.86 -8.92
N LEU A 159 9.61 3.67 -8.29
CA LEU A 159 8.95 3.37 -7.03
C LEU A 159 7.44 3.41 -7.27
N LEU A 160 6.79 2.27 -7.18
CA LEU A 160 5.34 2.21 -7.14
C LEU A 160 4.90 2.49 -5.71
N LEU A 161 4.04 3.47 -5.51
CA LEU A 161 3.71 4.05 -4.21
C LEU A 161 2.21 3.96 -3.94
N ALA A 162 1.83 3.47 -2.75
CA ALA A 162 0.46 3.54 -2.26
C ALA A 162 0.46 4.10 -0.84
N VAL A 163 -0.38 5.09 -0.58
CA VAL A 163 -0.60 5.65 0.76
C VAL A 163 -2.07 5.58 1.12
N TYR A 164 -2.37 5.15 2.34
CA TYR A 164 -3.72 4.97 2.86
C TYR A 164 -3.70 4.81 4.38
N ASP A 165 -4.85 4.83 5.01
CA ASP A 165 -4.96 4.51 6.43
C ASP A 165 -5.11 2.99 6.64
N ASN A 166 -4.30 2.41 7.54
CA ASN A 166 -4.33 0.98 7.84
C ASN A 166 -5.60 0.53 8.58
N LEU A 167 -6.30 1.43 9.27
CA LEU A 167 -7.60 1.16 9.92
C LEU A 167 -8.78 1.54 9.02
N GLY A 168 -8.68 2.63 8.26
CA GLY A 168 -9.68 3.09 7.32
C GLY A 168 -9.73 2.21 6.06
N LYS A 169 -9.12 2.65 4.95
CA LYS A 169 -9.06 1.86 3.69
C LYS A 169 -8.43 0.49 3.87
N GLY A 170 -7.52 0.32 4.83
CA GLY A 170 -6.87 -0.96 5.13
C GLY A 170 -7.77 -1.97 5.89
N ALA A 171 -8.87 -1.55 6.48
CA ALA A 171 -9.74 -2.41 7.30
C ALA A 171 -11.21 -1.99 7.28
N SER A 172 -11.65 -1.09 8.20
CA SER A 172 -13.07 -0.78 8.41
C SER A 172 -13.71 -0.06 7.23
N GLY A 173 -13.00 0.87 6.59
CA GLY A 173 -13.49 1.58 5.42
C GLY A 173 -13.75 0.64 4.23
N ALA A 174 -12.82 -0.28 3.96
CA ALA A 174 -13.02 -1.29 2.91
C ALA A 174 -14.19 -2.24 3.26
N ALA A 175 -14.37 -2.60 4.53
CA ALA A 175 -15.50 -3.43 4.95
C ALA A 175 -16.84 -2.70 4.76
N LEU A 176 -16.90 -1.40 5.08
CA LEU A 176 -18.08 -0.57 4.86
C LEU A 176 -18.41 -0.41 3.37
N GLU A 177 -17.39 -0.17 2.54
CA GLU A 177 -17.54 -0.13 1.07
C GLU A 177 -18.14 -1.43 0.54
N CYS A 178 -17.59 -2.58 0.94
CA CYS A 178 -18.12 -3.90 0.56
C CYS A 178 -19.57 -4.09 1.03
N LEU A 179 -19.91 -3.68 2.25
CA LEU A 179 -21.28 -3.74 2.77
C LEU A 179 -22.23 -2.89 1.94
N ASN A 180 -21.86 -1.67 1.60
CA ASN A 180 -22.65 -0.78 0.76
C ASN A 180 -22.95 -1.40 -0.61
N ILE A 181 -21.94 -2.01 -1.24
CA ILE A 181 -22.08 -2.70 -2.53
C ILE A 181 -23.06 -3.87 -2.40
N VAL A 182 -22.92 -4.71 -1.37
CA VAL A 182 -23.83 -5.86 -1.15
C VAL A 182 -25.25 -5.43 -0.91
N LEU A 183 -25.45 -4.31 -0.21
CA LEU A 183 -26.81 -3.74 0.06
C LEU A 183 -27.38 -2.95 -1.13
N GLY A 184 -26.63 -2.79 -2.22
CA GLY A 184 -27.06 -1.98 -3.38
C GLY A 184 -27.21 -0.50 -3.08
N THR A 185 -26.53 0.01 -2.06
CA THR A 185 -26.48 1.44 -1.73
C THR A 185 -25.28 2.10 -2.42
N GLU A 186 -25.20 3.44 -2.31
CA GLU A 186 -24.05 4.17 -2.83
C GLU A 186 -22.75 3.66 -2.16
N PRO A 187 -21.73 3.19 -2.94
CA PRO A 187 -20.55 2.52 -2.39
C PRO A 187 -19.77 3.33 -1.35
N THR A 188 -19.73 4.65 -1.50
CA THR A 188 -18.98 5.54 -0.62
C THR A 188 -19.78 6.07 0.58
N LYS A 189 -21.02 5.63 0.75
CA LYS A 189 -21.89 6.09 1.83
C LYS A 189 -21.25 5.82 3.20
N GLY A 190 -21.03 6.90 3.97
CA GLY A 190 -20.45 6.83 5.31
C GLY A 190 -18.91 6.68 5.35
N LEU A 191 -18.23 6.68 4.20
CA LEU A 191 -16.77 6.72 4.14
C LEU A 191 -16.23 8.15 4.34
N CYS A 192 -15.08 8.25 4.97
CA CYS A 192 -14.26 9.48 5.08
C CYS A 192 -13.22 9.48 3.95
N LEU A 193 -13.51 10.14 2.84
CA LEU A 193 -12.65 10.17 1.64
C LEU A 193 -11.67 11.34 1.67
#